data_09746967e3f09f1e8660dbc0e6b3ae1d
#
_entry.id   09746967e3f09f1e8660dbc0e6b3ae1d
#
_cell.length_a   1.000
_cell.length_b   1.000
_cell.length_c   1.000
_cell.angle_alpha   90.00
_cell.angle_beta   90.00
_cell.angle_gamma   90.00
#
_symmetry.space_group_name_H-M   'P 1'
#
loop_
_entity.id
_entity.type
_entity.pdbx_description
1 polymer ?
#
loop_
_entity_poly.entity_id
_entity_poly.type
_entity_poly.pdbx_seq_one_letter_code
_entity_poly.pdbx_strand_id
1 'polypeptide(L)'
;LRSTLDFLLYNWLQAESLSARERFADHSRETFDAVLDTCERIAREKYAPFNRTVDVQEPHFDGERVTLPQATKDAYDAYAASGMLSAAQDYDIGGMQLPYTVDAAANAFFAVASISISSSLLSVGNANLLMVHGTDLQKKVFALNEFSGRFSGTMCLSEPQAGSSLSDVATRAVPDEAPSVAADGSVPWDQDPLGPRYRLTGNKMWISSGEHDLSENIVHLVLAKIPGPDGKLVPGTRGISLFIVPKKLVDTEGNLTGVRNDVALAGLNHKLGWRGTTNTLLNFGEGKYPVEGRAGAVGYLVGQPGKGLACMFHMMNEARIGIGMAATMLGLAGYYASLDYAKNRPQGRPVGQGGKDAAQPQVRIIEHADVKRMLLAQKSYGEGALALNLFCARLVDEQHTGAPEAADEARLLLEVRTPIAKSWPSEFCLEAN
;
A
#
# COMPACT_ATOMS: atom_id res chain seq x y z
N LEU A 1 13.59 -17.91 -3.25
CA LEU A 1 13.07 -16.97 -2.25
C LEU A 1 12.74 -17.67 -0.94
N ARG A 2 11.93 -18.77 -0.92
CA ARG A 2 11.46 -19.40 0.31
C ARG A 2 12.60 -19.72 1.30
N SER A 3 13.68 -20.35 0.86
CA SER A 3 14.83 -20.69 1.73
C SER A 3 15.52 -19.46 2.33
N THR A 4 15.58 -18.34 1.60
CA THR A 4 16.10 -17.07 2.13
C THR A 4 15.18 -16.50 3.19
N LEU A 5 13.85 -16.53 2.96
CA LEU A 5 12.86 -16.11 3.96
C LEU A 5 12.92 -16.98 5.22
N ASP A 6 12.98 -18.30 5.07
CA ASP A 6 13.09 -19.23 6.22
C ASP A 6 14.32 -18.95 7.07
N PHE A 7 15.48 -18.71 6.42
CA PHE A 7 16.69 -18.32 7.12
C PHE A 7 16.54 -17.00 7.87
N LEU A 8 16.01 -15.97 7.20
CA LEU A 8 15.84 -14.65 7.80
C LEU A 8 14.83 -14.67 8.94
N LEU A 9 13.68 -15.32 8.77
CA LEU A 9 12.64 -15.40 9.78
C LEU A 9 13.06 -16.22 11.00
N TYR A 10 13.56 -17.42 10.79
CA TYR A 10 13.72 -18.39 11.88
C TYR A 10 15.14 -18.41 12.45
N ASN A 11 16.17 -18.33 11.61
CA ASN A 11 17.55 -18.40 12.09
C ASN A 11 18.09 -17.05 12.54
N TRP A 12 17.70 -15.96 11.88
CA TRP A 12 18.21 -14.62 12.21
C TRP A 12 17.26 -13.83 13.10
N LEU A 13 16.01 -13.61 12.68
CA LEU A 13 15.02 -12.78 13.41
C LEU A 13 14.33 -13.56 14.53
N GLN A 14 14.46 -14.88 14.58
CA GLN A 14 13.82 -15.74 15.57
C GLN A 14 12.32 -15.47 15.71
N ALA A 15 11.62 -15.42 14.57
CA ALA A 15 10.20 -15.06 14.52
C ALA A 15 9.32 -15.98 15.39
N GLU A 16 9.71 -17.24 15.61
CA GLU A 16 9.02 -18.17 16.50
C GLU A 16 8.94 -17.66 17.96
N SER A 17 9.91 -16.84 18.39
CA SER A 17 9.90 -16.26 19.74
C SER A 17 8.72 -15.31 19.98
N LEU A 18 8.10 -14.82 18.90
CA LEU A 18 6.91 -13.99 18.99
C LEU A 18 5.69 -14.74 19.53
N SER A 19 5.59 -16.05 19.30
CA SER A 19 4.48 -16.87 19.83
C SER A 19 4.48 -16.99 21.37
N ALA A 20 5.58 -16.62 22.05
CA ALA A 20 5.60 -16.49 23.50
C ALA A 20 4.86 -15.24 24.01
N ARG A 21 4.46 -14.32 23.13
CA ARG A 21 3.72 -13.10 23.49
C ARG A 21 2.22 -13.38 23.46
N GLU A 22 1.50 -12.84 24.41
CA GLU A 22 0.04 -13.06 24.58
C GLU A 22 -0.73 -12.86 23.27
N ARG A 23 -0.44 -11.77 22.52
CA ARG A 23 -1.10 -11.48 21.25
C ARG A 23 -0.93 -12.58 20.20
N PHE A 24 0.19 -13.28 20.22
CA PHE A 24 0.57 -14.26 19.21
C PHE A 24 0.58 -15.71 19.74
N ALA A 25 0.01 -15.95 20.90
CA ALA A 25 0.08 -17.23 21.60
C ALA A 25 -0.58 -18.40 20.87
N ASP A 26 -1.54 -18.12 19.99
CA ASP A 26 -2.20 -19.13 19.16
C ASP A 26 -1.38 -19.52 17.91
N HIS A 27 -0.25 -18.86 17.67
CA HIS A 27 0.62 -19.11 16.54
C HIS A 27 1.79 -20.03 16.91
N SER A 28 2.26 -20.75 15.91
CA SER A 28 3.47 -21.56 15.95
C SER A 28 4.20 -21.43 14.61
N ARG A 29 5.36 -22.05 14.50
CA ARG A 29 6.07 -22.13 13.22
C ARG A 29 5.19 -22.77 12.13
N GLU A 30 4.44 -23.81 12.46
CA GLU A 30 3.56 -24.50 11.51
C GLU A 30 2.47 -23.55 10.98
N THR A 31 1.89 -22.68 11.84
CA THR A 31 0.90 -21.70 11.39
C THR A 31 1.55 -20.63 10.52
N PHE A 32 2.75 -20.15 10.84
CA PHE A 32 3.49 -19.20 10.00
C PHE A 32 3.82 -19.82 8.65
N ASP A 33 4.34 -21.06 8.62
CA ASP A 33 4.64 -21.77 7.38
C ASP A 33 3.39 -21.98 6.53
N ALA A 34 2.23 -22.32 7.13
CA ALA A 34 0.96 -22.46 6.41
C ALA A 34 0.51 -21.16 5.74
N VAL A 35 0.69 -19.99 6.38
CA VAL A 35 0.42 -18.69 5.78
C VAL A 35 1.36 -18.44 4.61
N LEU A 36 2.67 -18.64 4.80
CA LEU A 36 3.67 -18.46 3.75
C LEU A 36 3.41 -19.37 2.55
N ASP A 37 3.09 -20.65 2.76
CA ASP A 37 2.76 -21.62 1.70
C ASP A 37 1.51 -21.21 0.92
N THR A 38 0.49 -20.73 1.61
CA THR A 38 -0.75 -20.26 0.99
C THR A 38 -0.48 -19.03 0.12
N CYS A 39 0.25 -18.04 0.64
CA CYS A 39 0.59 -16.82 -0.09
C CYS A 39 1.50 -17.11 -1.29
N GLU A 40 2.51 -17.97 -1.13
CA GLU A 40 3.38 -18.41 -2.23
C GLU A 40 2.57 -19.09 -3.34
N ARG A 41 1.63 -19.97 -3.00
CA ARG A 41 0.76 -20.64 -3.97
C ARG A 41 -0.12 -19.64 -4.73
N ILE A 42 -0.81 -18.74 -4.03
CA ILE A 42 -1.66 -17.71 -4.67
C ILE A 42 -0.82 -16.81 -5.57
N ALA A 43 0.34 -16.35 -5.11
CA ALA A 43 1.25 -15.52 -5.89
C ALA A 43 1.70 -16.23 -7.19
N ARG A 44 2.05 -17.51 -7.10
CA ARG A 44 2.47 -18.33 -8.24
C ARG A 44 1.32 -18.57 -9.23
N GLU A 45 0.08 -18.77 -8.75
CA GLU A 45 -1.05 -19.14 -9.61
C GLU A 45 -1.82 -17.94 -10.15
N LYS A 46 -1.90 -16.84 -9.40
CA LYS A 46 -2.76 -15.69 -9.71
C LYS A 46 -1.99 -14.42 -10.10
N TYR A 47 -0.71 -14.32 -9.78
CA TYR A 47 0.11 -13.13 -10.04
C TYR A 47 1.19 -13.38 -11.10
N ALA A 48 2.07 -14.34 -10.87
CA ALA A 48 3.24 -14.58 -11.71
C ALA A 48 2.91 -14.81 -13.20
N PRO A 49 1.88 -15.61 -13.59
CA PRO A 49 1.57 -15.87 -15.00
C PRO A 49 1.10 -14.61 -15.73
N PHE A 50 0.59 -13.62 -15.03
CA PHE A 50 -0.04 -12.43 -15.61
C PHE A 50 0.83 -11.17 -15.50
N ASN A 51 2.03 -11.26 -14.89
CA ASN A 51 2.89 -10.10 -14.67
C ASN A 51 3.14 -9.31 -15.97
N ARG A 52 3.52 -10.00 -17.06
CA ARG A 52 3.73 -9.35 -18.36
C ARG A 52 2.44 -8.75 -18.92
N THR A 53 1.33 -9.46 -18.80
CA THR A 53 0.03 -8.99 -19.33
C THR A 53 -0.38 -7.68 -18.68
N VAL A 54 -0.32 -7.59 -17.35
CA VAL A 54 -0.72 -6.38 -16.62
C VAL A 54 0.27 -5.24 -16.77
N ASP A 55 1.53 -5.52 -17.10
CA ASP A 55 2.52 -4.49 -17.38
C ASP A 55 2.35 -3.85 -18.77
N VAL A 56 2.04 -4.66 -19.80
CA VAL A 56 1.88 -4.15 -21.17
C VAL A 56 0.46 -3.68 -21.50
N GLN A 57 -0.55 -4.20 -20.79
CA GLN A 57 -1.93 -3.75 -20.88
C GLN A 57 -2.21 -2.80 -19.72
N GLU A 58 -1.62 -1.60 -19.84
CA GLU A 58 -1.80 -0.57 -18.82
C GLU A 58 -3.29 -0.23 -18.61
N PRO A 59 -3.68 0.28 -17.43
CA PRO A 59 -5.02 0.80 -17.18
C PRO A 59 -5.43 1.80 -18.26
N HIS A 60 -6.62 1.64 -18.80
CA HIS A 60 -7.17 2.52 -19.84
C HIS A 60 -8.38 3.28 -19.32
N PHE A 61 -8.39 4.61 -19.51
CA PHE A 61 -9.50 5.48 -19.18
C PHE A 61 -10.16 5.98 -20.47
N ASP A 62 -11.43 5.66 -20.66
CA ASP A 62 -12.23 6.04 -21.85
C ASP A 62 -12.96 7.38 -21.71
N GLY A 63 -12.79 8.07 -20.59
CA GLY A 63 -13.49 9.31 -20.21
C GLY A 63 -14.58 9.09 -19.14
N GLU A 64 -15.02 7.85 -18.94
CA GLU A 64 -16.01 7.49 -17.93
C GLU A 64 -15.51 6.39 -16.97
N ARG A 65 -14.88 5.37 -17.51
CA ARG A 65 -14.44 4.17 -16.78
C ARG A 65 -12.97 3.87 -16.98
N VAL A 66 -12.39 3.26 -15.98
CA VAL A 66 -11.06 2.64 -16.08
C VAL A 66 -11.22 1.15 -16.32
N THR A 67 -10.57 0.66 -17.36
CA THR A 67 -10.51 -0.78 -17.67
C THR A 67 -9.17 -1.33 -17.25
N LEU A 68 -9.20 -2.45 -16.54
CA LEU A 68 -8.04 -3.24 -16.10
C LEU A 68 -8.12 -4.66 -16.68
N PRO A 69 -6.99 -5.36 -16.86
CA PRO A 69 -7.00 -6.79 -17.20
C PRO A 69 -7.79 -7.61 -16.18
N GLN A 70 -8.57 -8.59 -16.61
CA GLN A 70 -9.35 -9.47 -15.71
C GLN A 70 -8.45 -10.17 -14.69
N ALA A 71 -7.22 -10.51 -15.05
CA ALA A 71 -6.24 -11.10 -14.14
C ALA A 71 -5.97 -10.23 -12.90
N THR A 72 -6.04 -8.89 -13.00
CA THR A 72 -5.91 -8.00 -11.86
C THR A 72 -7.06 -8.17 -10.88
N LYS A 73 -8.29 -8.31 -11.38
CA LYS A 73 -9.48 -8.55 -10.55
C LYS A 73 -9.41 -9.92 -9.86
N ASP A 74 -9.06 -10.97 -10.63
CA ASP A 74 -8.96 -12.33 -10.10
C ASP A 74 -7.89 -12.44 -9.01
N ALA A 75 -6.78 -11.72 -9.16
CA ALA A 75 -5.72 -11.66 -8.17
C ALA A 75 -6.15 -10.88 -6.92
N TYR A 76 -6.83 -9.73 -7.11
CA TYR A 76 -7.39 -8.95 -6.01
C TYR A 76 -8.37 -9.80 -5.16
N ASP A 77 -9.30 -10.50 -5.83
CA ASP A 77 -10.28 -11.35 -5.16
C ASP A 77 -9.61 -12.52 -4.40
N ALA A 78 -8.60 -13.14 -5.01
CA ALA A 78 -7.84 -14.22 -4.37
C ALA A 78 -7.07 -13.73 -3.13
N TYR A 79 -6.49 -12.53 -3.18
CA TYR A 79 -5.82 -11.90 -2.04
C TYR A 79 -6.82 -11.57 -0.93
N ALA A 80 -7.95 -10.95 -1.25
CA ALA A 80 -9.01 -10.65 -0.28
C ALA A 80 -9.55 -11.93 0.37
N ALA A 81 -9.82 -12.97 -0.43
CA ALA A 81 -10.32 -14.26 0.06
C ALA A 81 -9.30 -15.02 0.94
N SER A 82 -8.02 -14.72 0.84
CA SER A 82 -6.99 -15.33 1.70
C SER A 82 -7.00 -14.81 3.14
N GLY A 83 -7.70 -13.70 3.42
CA GLY A 83 -7.71 -13.04 4.72
C GLY A 83 -6.50 -12.14 4.98
N MET A 84 -5.60 -11.98 4.02
CA MET A 84 -4.37 -11.18 4.20
C MET A 84 -4.64 -9.69 4.38
N LEU A 85 -5.79 -9.16 3.96
CA LEU A 85 -6.16 -7.76 4.21
C LEU A 85 -6.36 -7.46 5.71
N SER A 86 -6.77 -8.45 6.49
CA SER A 86 -7.00 -8.32 7.95
C SER A 86 -6.03 -9.16 8.78
N ALA A 87 -4.98 -9.72 8.19
CA ALA A 87 -4.14 -10.73 8.84
C ALA A 87 -3.59 -10.30 10.22
N ALA A 88 -3.15 -9.05 10.35
CA ALA A 88 -2.61 -8.52 11.62
C ALA A 88 -3.68 -8.06 12.63
N GLN A 89 -4.95 -8.05 12.23
CA GLN A 89 -6.06 -7.58 13.08
C GLN A 89 -6.47 -8.61 14.12
N ASP A 90 -7.28 -8.16 15.09
CA ASP A 90 -7.83 -9.02 16.15
C ASP A 90 -8.84 -10.03 15.59
N TYR A 91 -8.99 -11.16 16.26
CA TYR A 91 -9.92 -12.25 15.86
C TYR A 91 -11.37 -11.80 15.79
N ASP A 92 -11.81 -10.93 16.70
CA ASP A 92 -13.19 -10.44 16.80
C ASP A 92 -13.62 -9.57 15.61
N ILE A 93 -12.67 -9.03 14.86
CA ILE A 93 -12.92 -8.27 13.63
C ILE A 93 -12.51 -9.03 12.36
N GLY A 94 -12.30 -10.35 12.46
CA GLY A 94 -11.97 -11.22 11.33
C GLY A 94 -10.49 -11.28 10.98
N GLY A 95 -9.61 -10.84 11.88
CA GLY A 95 -8.16 -10.94 11.73
C GLY A 95 -7.62 -12.31 12.14
N MET A 96 -6.31 -12.48 12.00
CA MET A 96 -5.57 -13.66 12.42
C MET A 96 -4.57 -13.38 13.54
N GLN A 97 -4.47 -12.14 14.01
CA GLN A 97 -3.41 -11.67 14.92
C GLN A 97 -2.01 -12.09 14.43
N LEU A 98 -1.80 -12.06 13.10
CA LEU A 98 -0.53 -12.47 12.52
C LEU A 98 0.56 -11.45 12.85
N PRO A 99 1.76 -11.86 13.31
CA PRO A 99 2.88 -10.93 13.46
C PRO A 99 3.20 -10.22 12.15
N TYR A 100 3.43 -8.91 12.20
CA TYR A 100 3.74 -8.10 11.01
C TYR A 100 5.02 -8.59 10.31
N THR A 101 5.96 -9.18 11.05
CA THR A 101 7.14 -9.86 10.48
C THR A 101 6.75 -10.95 9.49
N VAL A 102 5.77 -11.76 9.83
CA VAL A 102 5.29 -12.87 8.97
C VAL A 102 4.42 -12.34 7.84
N ASP A 103 3.57 -11.34 8.11
CA ASP A 103 2.77 -10.65 7.10
C ASP A 103 3.67 -10.02 6.01
N ALA A 104 4.72 -9.31 6.39
CA ALA A 104 5.67 -8.71 5.46
C ALA A 104 6.39 -9.77 4.61
N ALA A 105 6.78 -10.91 5.21
CA ALA A 105 7.39 -12.02 4.49
C ALA A 105 6.41 -12.69 3.52
N ALA A 106 5.15 -12.84 3.90
CA ALA A 106 4.10 -13.38 3.04
C ALA A 106 3.83 -12.45 1.83
N ASN A 107 3.81 -11.13 2.05
CA ASN A 107 3.63 -10.14 0.99
C ASN A 107 4.81 -10.09 0.01
N ALA A 108 6.01 -10.54 0.39
CA ALA A 108 7.15 -10.66 -0.53
C ALA A 108 6.88 -11.60 -1.70
N PHE A 109 6.08 -12.67 -1.51
CA PHE A 109 5.72 -13.58 -2.61
C PHE A 109 4.85 -12.91 -3.67
N PHE A 110 3.89 -12.09 -3.26
CA PHE A 110 3.05 -11.33 -4.20
C PHE A 110 3.87 -10.29 -4.96
N ALA A 111 4.74 -9.56 -4.26
CA ALA A 111 5.56 -8.51 -4.84
C ALA A 111 6.58 -9.06 -5.85
N VAL A 112 7.24 -10.21 -5.58
CA VAL A 112 8.17 -10.84 -6.53
C VAL A 112 7.44 -11.43 -7.75
N ALA A 113 6.21 -11.89 -7.56
CA ALA A 113 5.40 -12.46 -8.62
C ALA A 113 4.87 -11.42 -9.60
N SER A 114 4.30 -10.33 -9.10
CA SER A 114 3.88 -9.17 -9.89
C SER A 114 3.58 -7.96 -9.01
N ILE A 115 4.50 -7.03 -8.95
CA ILE A 115 4.27 -5.77 -8.23
C ILE A 115 3.14 -4.93 -8.86
N SER A 116 2.92 -5.05 -10.16
CA SER A 116 1.89 -4.30 -10.88
C SER A 116 0.45 -4.68 -10.47
N ILE A 117 0.25 -5.88 -9.93
CA ILE A 117 -1.06 -6.34 -9.42
C ILE A 117 -1.22 -5.96 -7.93
N SER A 118 -0.14 -5.90 -7.17
CA SER A 118 -0.17 -5.67 -5.72
C SER A 118 -0.56 -4.23 -5.39
N SER A 119 -1.82 -4.00 -5.01
CA SER A 119 -2.36 -2.68 -4.63
C SER A 119 -2.99 -2.64 -3.23
N SER A 120 -2.97 -3.74 -2.49
CA SER A 120 -3.64 -3.90 -1.19
C SER A 120 -3.04 -3.07 -0.04
N LEU A 121 -1.75 -2.70 -0.14
CA LEU A 121 -1.01 -1.96 0.89
C LEU A 121 -1.75 -0.69 1.35
N LEU A 122 -2.34 0.07 0.42
CA LEU A 122 -3.04 1.30 0.76
C LEU A 122 -4.36 1.04 1.48
N SER A 123 -5.11 0.00 1.10
CA SER A 123 -6.36 -0.37 1.77
C SER A 123 -6.10 -0.77 3.23
N VAL A 124 -5.11 -1.63 3.47
CA VAL A 124 -4.72 -2.03 4.82
C VAL A 124 -4.27 -0.82 5.65
N GLY A 125 -3.44 0.04 5.07
CA GLY A 125 -2.97 1.25 5.74
C GLY A 125 -4.11 2.21 6.09
N ASN A 126 -5.07 2.44 5.18
CA ASN A 126 -6.26 3.24 5.44
C ASN A 126 -7.08 2.67 6.59
N ALA A 127 -7.40 1.37 6.52
CA ALA A 127 -8.16 0.69 7.55
C ALA A 127 -7.46 0.77 8.92
N ASN A 128 -6.15 0.52 8.99
CA ASN A 128 -5.35 0.67 10.21
C ASN A 128 -5.43 2.09 10.80
N LEU A 129 -5.33 3.11 9.95
CA LEU A 129 -5.46 4.50 10.38
C LEU A 129 -6.85 4.76 10.97
N LEU A 130 -7.90 4.27 10.32
CA LEU A 130 -9.28 4.43 10.79
C LEU A 130 -9.53 3.66 12.10
N MET A 131 -8.93 2.48 12.29
CA MET A 131 -9.02 1.74 13.57
C MET A 131 -8.45 2.53 14.74
N VAL A 132 -7.49 3.40 14.52
CA VAL A 132 -6.88 4.22 15.58
C VAL A 132 -7.57 5.57 15.77
N HIS A 133 -7.93 6.24 14.67
CA HIS A 133 -8.37 7.64 14.68
C HIS A 133 -9.85 7.83 14.34
N GLY A 134 -10.50 6.83 13.76
CA GLY A 134 -11.91 6.88 13.41
C GLY A 134 -12.85 6.72 14.61
N THR A 135 -14.09 7.20 14.46
CA THR A 135 -15.19 6.86 15.38
C THR A 135 -15.56 5.38 15.22
N ASP A 136 -16.29 4.82 16.17
CA ASP A 136 -16.70 3.41 16.11
C ASP A 136 -17.55 3.13 14.85
N LEU A 137 -18.36 4.09 14.43
CA LEU A 137 -19.13 3.95 13.20
C LEU A 137 -18.25 4.06 11.95
N GLN A 138 -17.26 4.95 11.92
CA GLN A 138 -16.28 5.03 10.84
C GLN A 138 -15.46 3.75 10.71
N LYS A 139 -15.06 3.15 11.83
CA LYS A 139 -14.40 1.83 11.85
C LYS A 139 -15.31 0.76 11.23
N LYS A 140 -16.55 0.64 11.73
CA LYS A 140 -17.53 -0.35 11.24
C LYS A 140 -17.80 -0.21 9.74
N VAL A 141 -18.06 1.02 9.29
CA VAL A 141 -18.53 1.29 7.92
C VAL A 141 -17.39 1.29 6.90
N PHE A 142 -16.23 1.81 7.26
CA PHE A 142 -15.12 1.95 6.30
C PHE A 142 -14.00 0.93 6.55
N ALA A 143 -13.40 0.89 7.73
CA ALA A 143 -12.24 0.05 7.98
C ALA A 143 -12.55 -1.45 7.83
N LEU A 144 -13.66 -1.95 8.40
CA LEU A 144 -14.00 -3.37 8.28
C LEU A 144 -14.34 -3.77 6.84
N ASN A 145 -14.92 -2.87 6.04
CA ASN A 145 -15.15 -3.11 4.62
C ASN A 145 -13.85 -3.08 3.79
N GLU A 146 -12.84 -2.32 4.19
CA GLU A 146 -11.51 -2.38 3.58
C GLU A 146 -10.78 -3.67 3.95
N PHE A 147 -10.83 -4.12 5.21
CA PHE A 147 -10.27 -5.41 5.64
C PHE A 147 -10.92 -6.63 4.99
N SER A 148 -12.19 -6.54 4.64
CA SER A 148 -12.88 -7.61 3.90
C SER A 148 -12.59 -7.60 2.40
N GLY A 149 -11.95 -6.56 1.87
CA GLY A 149 -11.74 -6.35 0.43
C GLY A 149 -12.99 -5.87 -0.32
N ARG A 150 -14.09 -5.63 0.37
CA ARG A 150 -15.30 -5.07 -0.24
C ARG A 150 -15.09 -3.63 -0.69
N PHE A 151 -14.36 -2.84 0.10
CA PHE A 151 -13.87 -1.51 -0.27
C PHE A 151 -12.36 -1.53 -0.42
N SER A 152 -11.83 -0.61 -1.18
CA SER A 152 -10.40 -0.32 -1.26
C SER A 152 -10.11 1.10 -0.77
N GLY A 153 -8.87 1.34 -0.35
CA GLY A 153 -8.46 2.60 0.23
C GLY A 153 -7.38 3.32 -0.58
N THR A 154 -7.37 4.64 -0.52
CA THR A 154 -6.31 5.49 -1.08
C THR A 154 -5.89 6.58 -0.12
N MET A 155 -4.64 7.05 -0.28
CA MET A 155 -4.12 8.24 0.40
C MET A 155 -4.04 9.41 -0.59
N CYS A 156 -4.82 10.46 -0.35
CA CYS A 156 -4.87 11.66 -1.19
C CYS A 156 -4.16 12.83 -0.50
N LEU A 157 -2.82 12.85 -0.56
CA LEU A 157 -1.97 13.88 0.02
C LEU A 157 -1.60 14.94 -1.02
N SER A 158 -0.86 14.50 -2.06
CA SER A 158 -0.21 15.38 -3.02
C SER A 158 -1.20 16.10 -3.92
N GLU A 159 -0.84 17.33 -4.28
CA GLU A 159 -1.51 18.17 -5.26
C GLU A 159 -0.50 18.57 -6.35
N PRO A 160 -0.92 19.09 -7.51
CA PRO A 160 0.01 19.47 -8.56
C PRO A 160 1.15 20.39 -8.09
N GLN A 161 0.88 21.28 -7.13
CA GLN A 161 1.85 22.22 -6.56
C GLN A 161 2.42 21.79 -5.19
N ALA A 162 1.88 20.74 -4.56
CA ALA A 162 2.21 20.34 -3.20
C ALA A 162 2.51 18.83 -3.11
N GLY A 163 3.78 18.48 -3.05
CA GLY A 163 4.26 17.13 -2.83
C GLY A 163 5.05 17.05 -1.52
N SER A 164 6.36 17.34 -1.55
CA SER A 164 7.19 17.41 -0.35
C SER A 164 6.79 18.57 0.57
N SER A 165 6.27 19.66 0.00
CA SER A 165 5.76 20.83 0.74
C SER A 165 4.26 20.71 0.98
N LEU A 166 3.83 19.81 1.86
CA LEU A 166 2.40 19.64 2.20
C LEU A 166 1.80 20.88 2.87
N SER A 167 2.61 21.81 3.38
CA SER A 167 2.15 23.13 3.85
C SER A 167 1.31 23.88 2.80
N ASP A 168 1.57 23.61 1.51
CA ASP A 168 0.97 24.29 0.36
C ASP A 168 -0.30 23.60 -0.16
N VAL A 169 -0.81 22.59 0.54
CA VAL A 169 -2.11 21.98 0.24
C VAL A 169 -3.20 23.05 0.19
N ALA A 170 -3.92 23.10 -0.94
CA ALA A 170 -4.95 24.08 -1.23
C ALA A 170 -6.37 23.49 -1.28
N THR A 171 -6.52 22.16 -1.28
CA THR A 171 -7.83 21.51 -1.18
C THR A 171 -8.56 22.03 0.05
N ARG A 172 -9.81 22.50 -0.17
CA ARG A 172 -10.68 23.11 0.86
C ARG A 172 -11.73 22.11 1.31
N ALA A 173 -12.06 22.16 2.59
CA ALA A 173 -13.20 21.47 3.16
C ALA A 173 -14.06 22.51 3.90
N VAL A 174 -15.29 22.72 3.44
CA VAL A 174 -16.24 23.63 4.09
C VAL A 174 -17.36 22.81 4.73
N PRO A 175 -17.89 23.21 5.91
CA PRO A 175 -19.03 22.55 6.52
C PRO A 175 -20.17 22.39 5.50
N ASP A 176 -20.79 21.20 5.45
CA ASP A 176 -21.92 20.94 4.57
C ASP A 176 -23.22 21.47 5.19
N GLU A 177 -23.27 22.79 5.42
CA GLU A 177 -24.45 23.47 5.92
C GLU A 177 -25.57 23.34 4.87
N ALA A 178 -26.62 22.57 5.21
CA ALA A 178 -27.83 22.59 4.39
C ALA A 178 -28.35 24.00 4.31
N PRO A 179 -28.83 24.48 3.14
CA PRO A 179 -29.64 25.69 3.12
C PRO A 179 -30.76 25.50 4.15
N SER A 180 -31.05 26.51 4.93
CA SER A 180 -31.91 26.56 6.13
C SER A 180 -33.35 26.04 5.98
N VAL A 181 -33.54 24.93 5.30
CA VAL A 181 -34.80 24.22 5.12
C VAL A 181 -34.72 22.91 5.88
N ALA A 182 -34.52 23.01 7.18
CA ALA A 182 -34.69 21.88 8.10
C ALA A 182 -36.18 21.55 8.32
N ALA A 183 -36.96 21.53 7.26
CA ALA A 183 -38.36 21.08 7.31
C ALA A 183 -38.52 19.58 7.11
N ASP A 184 -37.42 18.86 6.80
CA ASP A 184 -37.42 17.45 6.44
C ASP A 184 -36.71 16.52 7.41
N GLY A 185 -36.22 17.01 8.57
CA GLY A 185 -35.52 16.18 9.56
C GLY A 185 -34.07 15.90 9.21
N SER A 186 -33.44 16.71 8.34
CA SER A 186 -31.98 16.57 8.06
C SER A 186 -31.15 16.80 9.32
N VAL A 187 -30.17 15.93 9.55
CA VAL A 187 -29.23 16.03 10.68
C VAL A 187 -28.26 17.19 10.39
N PRO A 188 -27.96 18.08 11.38
CA PRO A 188 -26.90 19.08 11.23
C PRO A 188 -25.58 18.46 10.79
N TRP A 189 -24.80 19.18 9.97
CA TRP A 189 -23.55 18.67 9.40
C TRP A 189 -22.54 18.17 10.45
N ASP A 190 -22.52 18.79 11.64
CA ASP A 190 -21.65 18.42 12.76
C ASP A 190 -22.17 17.24 13.60
N GLN A 191 -23.40 16.79 13.33
CA GLN A 191 -24.06 15.64 13.97
C GLN A 191 -24.31 14.47 13.02
N ASP A 192 -23.72 14.50 11.80
CA ASP A 192 -23.83 13.36 10.89
C ASP A 192 -23.23 12.11 11.57
N PRO A 193 -23.94 10.97 11.55
CA PRO A 193 -23.49 9.75 12.23
C PRO A 193 -22.11 9.27 11.77
N LEU A 194 -21.76 9.48 10.48
CA LEU A 194 -20.46 9.11 9.93
C LEU A 194 -19.33 10.08 10.29
N GLY A 195 -19.63 11.11 11.08
CA GLY A 195 -18.71 12.17 11.50
C GLY A 195 -19.08 13.51 10.87
N PRO A 196 -18.56 14.64 11.39
CA PRO A 196 -18.84 15.96 10.84
C PRO A 196 -18.66 15.99 9.33
N ARG A 197 -19.72 16.39 8.62
CA ARG A 197 -19.83 16.32 7.16
C ARG A 197 -19.37 17.63 6.52
N TYR A 198 -18.49 17.49 5.53
CA TYR A 198 -17.92 18.61 4.79
C TYR A 198 -18.11 18.44 3.29
N ARG A 199 -18.00 19.54 2.55
CA ARG A 199 -17.85 19.54 1.11
C ARG A 199 -16.43 19.95 0.74
N LEU A 200 -15.73 19.04 0.03
CA LEU A 200 -14.36 19.24 -0.39
C LEU A 200 -14.30 19.71 -1.84
N THR A 201 -13.36 20.65 -2.11
CA THR A 201 -13.05 21.13 -3.46
C THR A 201 -11.54 21.23 -3.63
N GLY A 202 -11.00 20.62 -4.67
CA GLY A 202 -9.57 20.65 -5.00
C GLY A 202 -9.14 19.49 -5.88
N ASN A 203 -7.86 19.43 -6.16
CA ASN A 203 -7.28 18.42 -7.05
C ASN A 203 -6.20 17.64 -6.32
N LYS A 204 -6.21 16.31 -6.49
CA LYS A 204 -5.18 15.44 -5.93
C LYS A 204 -4.46 14.70 -7.05
N MET A 205 -3.12 14.77 -7.05
CA MET A 205 -2.24 14.24 -8.09
C MET A 205 -1.40 13.08 -7.58
N TRP A 206 -1.06 12.15 -8.47
CA TRP A 206 -0.24 10.97 -8.18
C TRP A 206 -0.91 9.99 -7.21
N ILE A 207 -2.23 9.87 -7.28
CA ILE A 207 -2.98 9.00 -6.38
C ILE A 207 -3.00 7.58 -6.95
N SER A 208 -2.33 6.67 -6.26
CA SER A 208 -2.33 5.25 -6.61
C SER A 208 -3.69 4.63 -6.29
N SER A 209 -4.19 3.79 -7.20
CA SER A 209 -5.49 3.11 -7.06
C SER A 209 -6.68 4.04 -6.85
N GLY A 210 -6.59 5.30 -7.35
CA GLY A 210 -7.63 6.31 -7.14
C GLY A 210 -8.91 6.07 -7.92
N GLU A 211 -8.88 5.28 -8.97
CA GLU A 211 -10.05 4.89 -9.76
C GLU A 211 -9.86 3.50 -10.36
N HIS A 212 -10.83 2.61 -10.14
CA HIS A 212 -10.90 1.24 -10.67
C HIS A 212 -12.22 0.58 -10.29
N ASP A 213 -12.47 -0.60 -10.84
CA ASP A 213 -13.64 -1.45 -10.54
C ASP A 213 -13.25 -2.78 -9.85
N LEU A 214 -12.11 -2.82 -9.13
CA LEU A 214 -11.66 -4.02 -8.40
C LEU A 214 -12.49 -4.29 -7.14
N SER A 215 -13.04 -3.24 -6.51
CA SER A 215 -13.87 -3.28 -5.31
C SER A 215 -15.19 -2.57 -5.53
N GLU A 216 -16.18 -2.76 -4.66
CA GLU A 216 -17.48 -2.10 -4.74
C GLU A 216 -17.38 -0.59 -4.56
N ASN A 217 -16.45 -0.12 -3.74
CA ASN A 217 -16.22 1.28 -3.43
C ASN A 217 -14.74 1.58 -3.22
N ILE A 218 -14.37 2.85 -3.35
CA ILE A 218 -13.04 3.35 -3.00
C ILE A 218 -13.21 4.41 -1.90
N VAL A 219 -12.48 4.24 -0.81
CA VAL A 219 -12.45 5.16 0.33
C VAL A 219 -11.19 6.01 0.23
N HIS A 220 -11.35 7.27 -0.14
CA HIS A 220 -10.23 8.21 -0.21
C HIS A 220 -10.00 8.86 1.16
N LEU A 221 -8.81 8.71 1.74
CA LEU A 221 -8.36 9.51 2.88
C LEU A 221 -7.70 10.79 2.34
N VAL A 222 -8.38 11.91 2.49
CA VAL A 222 -8.03 13.18 1.84
C VAL A 222 -7.53 14.20 2.85
N LEU A 223 -6.34 14.74 2.61
CA LEU A 223 -5.84 15.91 3.35
C LEU A 223 -6.40 17.18 2.72
N ALA A 224 -7.09 17.98 3.53
CA ALA A 224 -7.67 19.25 3.13
C ALA A 224 -7.61 20.27 4.27
N LYS A 225 -7.79 21.54 3.95
CA LYS A 225 -7.80 22.62 4.94
C LYS A 225 -9.22 23.17 5.12
N ILE A 226 -9.61 23.35 6.38
CA ILE A 226 -10.83 24.03 6.74
C ILE A 226 -10.53 25.53 6.77
N PRO A 227 -11.27 26.39 6.02
CA PRO A 227 -11.09 27.83 6.07
C PRO A 227 -11.38 28.39 7.46
N GLY A 228 -10.63 29.40 7.87
CA GLY A 228 -10.93 30.18 9.06
C GLY A 228 -12.17 31.07 8.90
N PRO A 229 -12.56 31.80 9.96
CA PRO A 229 -13.72 32.70 9.93
C PRO A 229 -13.64 33.81 8.86
N ASP A 230 -12.42 34.15 8.44
CA ASP A 230 -12.15 35.12 7.35
C ASP A 230 -12.23 34.49 5.94
N GLY A 231 -12.61 33.20 5.84
CA GLY A 231 -12.69 32.45 4.60
C GLY A 231 -11.33 32.03 4.02
N LYS A 232 -10.21 32.32 4.69
CA LYS A 232 -8.86 31.97 4.23
C LYS A 232 -8.39 30.63 4.80
N LEU A 233 -7.57 29.93 4.01
CA LEU A 233 -6.94 28.69 4.47
C LEU A 233 -5.86 29.00 5.51
N VAL A 234 -5.84 28.22 6.59
CA VAL A 234 -4.81 28.32 7.61
C VAL A 234 -3.46 27.93 7.01
N PRO A 235 -2.44 28.80 7.09
CA PRO A 235 -1.10 28.51 6.55
C PRO A 235 -0.43 27.34 7.24
N GLY A 236 0.48 26.67 6.51
CA GLY A 236 1.31 25.60 7.04
C GLY A 236 0.55 24.29 7.26
N THR A 237 1.22 23.34 7.91
CA THR A 237 0.70 21.99 8.12
C THR A 237 -0.34 21.90 9.23
N ARG A 238 -0.38 22.87 10.15
CA ARG A 238 -1.35 22.91 11.26
C ARG A 238 -2.80 23.14 10.81
N GLY A 239 -3.01 23.64 9.57
CA GLY A 239 -4.34 23.80 8.99
C GLY A 239 -4.87 22.53 8.33
N ILE A 240 -4.06 21.48 8.21
CA ILE A 240 -4.41 20.26 7.48
C ILE A 240 -5.26 19.35 8.36
N SER A 241 -6.46 19.03 7.89
CA SER A 241 -7.39 18.06 8.46
C SER A 241 -7.50 16.82 7.57
N LEU A 242 -8.01 15.73 8.11
CA LEU A 242 -8.18 14.45 7.40
C LEU A 242 -9.68 14.15 7.22
N PHE A 243 -10.04 13.71 6.03
CA PHE A 243 -11.41 13.38 5.68
C PHE A 243 -11.51 12.02 5.01
N ILE A 244 -12.55 11.25 5.37
CA ILE A 244 -13.02 10.11 4.60
C ILE A 244 -13.90 10.64 3.47
N VAL A 245 -13.52 10.39 2.23
CA VAL A 245 -14.30 10.79 1.04
C VAL A 245 -14.55 9.53 0.21
N PRO A 246 -15.70 8.86 0.39
CA PRO A 246 -16.00 7.66 -0.38
C PRO A 246 -16.35 8.02 -1.84
N LYS A 247 -15.92 7.20 -2.79
CA LYS A 247 -16.27 7.32 -4.22
C LYS A 247 -17.78 7.22 -4.45
N LYS A 248 -18.46 6.36 -3.69
CA LYS A 248 -19.90 6.20 -3.65
C LYS A 248 -20.37 6.37 -2.21
N LEU A 249 -21.44 7.12 -1.99
CA LEU A 249 -21.96 7.33 -0.65
C LEU A 249 -22.52 6.05 -0.06
N VAL A 250 -22.38 5.91 1.25
CA VAL A 250 -22.82 4.76 2.04
C VAL A 250 -23.74 5.18 3.17
N ASP A 251 -24.59 4.26 3.63
CA ASP A 251 -25.40 4.44 4.83
C ASP A 251 -24.61 4.04 6.11
N THR A 252 -25.24 4.13 7.27
CA THR A 252 -24.67 3.78 8.57
C THR A 252 -24.40 2.28 8.75
N GLU A 253 -24.92 1.44 7.86
CA GLU A 253 -24.63 0.00 7.83
C GLU A 253 -23.53 -0.35 6.81
N GLY A 254 -23.01 0.64 6.06
CA GLY A 254 -22.00 0.44 5.03
C GLY A 254 -22.56 -0.03 3.69
N ASN A 255 -23.87 0.06 3.46
CA ASN A 255 -24.45 -0.25 2.17
C ASN A 255 -24.33 0.95 1.23
N LEU A 256 -24.14 0.66 -0.06
CA LEU A 256 -24.13 1.70 -1.08
C LEU A 256 -25.52 2.33 -1.22
N THR A 257 -25.59 3.67 -1.15
CA THR A 257 -26.86 4.41 -1.34
C THR A 257 -27.28 4.55 -2.80
N GLY A 258 -26.42 4.16 -3.74
CA GLY A 258 -26.59 4.39 -5.17
C GLY A 258 -26.15 5.79 -5.63
N VAL A 259 -25.75 6.67 -4.72
CA VAL A 259 -25.29 8.02 -5.03
C VAL A 259 -23.78 8.03 -5.29
N ARG A 260 -23.39 8.47 -6.49
CA ARG A 260 -21.98 8.76 -6.83
C ARG A 260 -21.57 10.07 -6.16
N ASN A 261 -20.47 10.05 -5.42
CA ASN A 261 -19.90 11.26 -4.83
C ASN A 261 -19.18 12.10 -5.88
N ASP A 262 -19.06 13.40 -5.63
CA ASP A 262 -18.43 14.35 -6.56
C ASP A 262 -16.90 14.26 -6.56
N VAL A 263 -16.42 13.06 -6.93
CA VAL A 263 -15.02 12.73 -7.15
C VAL A 263 -14.87 12.22 -8.57
N ALA A 264 -14.14 12.95 -9.39
CA ALA A 264 -13.98 12.67 -10.81
C ALA A 264 -12.52 12.33 -11.15
N LEU A 265 -12.33 11.28 -11.95
CA LEU A 265 -11.04 11.03 -12.59
C LEU A 265 -10.83 12.05 -13.71
N ALA A 266 -9.74 12.82 -13.63
CA ALA A 266 -9.33 13.75 -14.67
C ALA A 266 -8.35 13.11 -15.67
N GLY A 267 -7.58 12.12 -15.22
CA GLY A 267 -6.64 11.40 -16.08
C GLY A 267 -5.79 10.37 -15.34
N LEU A 268 -5.15 9.51 -16.12
CA LEU A 268 -4.17 8.53 -15.64
C LEU A 268 -2.75 9.01 -15.95
N ASN A 269 -1.85 8.81 -15.01
CA ASN A 269 -0.43 9.08 -15.18
C ASN A 269 0.28 7.81 -15.65
N HIS A 270 1.02 7.88 -16.74
CA HIS A 270 1.92 6.83 -17.18
C HIS A 270 3.13 6.72 -16.22
N LYS A 271 3.58 5.50 -15.95
CA LYS A 271 4.72 5.21 -15.04
C LYS A 271 5.77 4.36 -15.75
N LEU A 272 7.03 4.48 -15.31
CA LEU A 272 8.13 3.64 -15.80
C LEU A 272 7.99 2.18 -15.36
N GLY A 273 7.41 1.94 -14.17
CA GLY A 273 7.14 0.62 -13.62
C GLY A 273 5.85 0.64 -12.81
N TRP A 274 5.45 -0.51 -12.26
CA TRP A 274 4.19 -0.66 -11.50
C TRP A 274 2.98 -0.21 -12.34
N ARG A 275 3.01 -0.56 -13.63
CA ARG A 275 2.10 0.00 -14.63
C ARG A 275 0.69 -0.56 -14.57
N GLY A 276 0.51 -1.75 -14.01
CA GLY A 276 -0.81 -2.37 -13.86
C GLY A 276 -1.70 -1.73 -12.79
N THR A 277 -1.13 -0.92 -11.89
CA THR A 277 -1.88 -0.14 -10.89
C THR A 277 -2.17 1.25 -11.43
N THR A 278 -3.42 1.72 -11.33
CA THR A 278 -3.77 3.09 -11.72
C THR A 278 -3.00 4.12 -10.90
N ASN A 279 -2.60 5.19 -11.55
CA ASN A 279 -2.08 6.39 -10.90
C ASN A 279 -2.83 7.59 -11.45
N THR A 280 -3.50 8.32 -10.59
CA THR A 280 -4.60 9.19 -11.00
C THR A 280 -4.39 10.65 -10.61
N LEU A 281 -4.98 11.53 -11.44
CA LEU A 281 -5.37 12.89 -11.07
C LEU A 281 -6.86 12.86 -10.76
N LEU A 282 -7.21 13.19 -9.51
CA LEU A 282 -8.60 13.24 -9.03
C LEU A 282 -9.04 14.67 -8.79
N ASN A 283 -10.20 15.01 -9.33
CA ASN A 283 -10.88 16.27 -9.07
C ASN A 283 -12.01 16.05 -8.05
N PHE A 284 -11.95 16.77 -6.97
CA PHE A 284 -12.93 16.73 -5.90
C PHE A 284 -13.82 17.97 -5.99
N GLY A 285 -15.12 17.76 -6.06
CA GLY A 285 -16.11 18.83 -5.86
C GLY A 285 -16.31 19.80 -7.03
N GLU A 286 -15.97 19.40 -8.26
CA GLU A 286 -16.16 20.24 -9.46
C GLU A 286 -17.58 20.18 -10.05
N GLY A 287 -18.48 19.41 -9.44
CA GLY A 287 -19.88 19.31 -9.87
C GLY A 287 -20.12 18.32 -11.01
N LYS A 288 -19.17 17.44 -11.32
CA LYS A 288 -19.40 16.35 -12.29
C LYS A 288 -20.46 15.37 -11.80
N TYR A 289 -20.49 15.15 -10.49
CA TYR A 289 -21.44 14.25 -9.82
C TYR A 289 -22.06 14.98 -8.61
N PRO A 290 -22.96 15.97 -8.86
CA PRO A 290 -23.50 16.79 -7.78
C PRO A 290 -24.29 15.93 -6.79
N VAL A 291 -23.99 16.07 -5.50
CA VAL A 291 -24.70 15.39 -4.42
C VAL A 291 -25.76 16.34 -3.88
N GLU A 292 -27.03 15.88 -3.83
CA GLU A 292 -28.16 16.71 -3.40
C GLU A 292 -28.27 18.01 -4.24
N GLY A 293 -27.97 17.91 -5.54
CA GLY A 293 -28.00 19.05 -6.47
C GLY A 293 -26.89 20.09 -6.28
N ARG A 294 -25.88 19.80 -5.43
CA ARG A 294 -24.78 20.74 -5.12
C ARG A 294 -23.43 20.14 -5.50
N ALA A 295 -22.53 20.97 -6.02
CA ALA A 295 -21.13 20.65 -6.19
C ALA A 295 -20.44 20.53 -4.83
N GLY A 296 -19.31 19.81 -4.81
CA GLY A 296 -18.52 19.54 -3.61
C GLY A 296 -18.53 18.06 -3.23
N ALA A 297 -17.37 17.45 -3.12
CA ALA A 297 -17.25 16.06 -2.69
C ALA A 297 -17.60 15.94 -1.20
N VAL A 298 -18.57 15.09 -0.88
CA VAL A 298 -18.96 14.82 0.51
C VAL A 298 -17.85 14.07 1.21
N GLY A 299 -17.40 14.56 2.35
CA GLY A 299 -16.39 13.94 3.18
C GLY A 299 -16.69 14.08 4.66
N TYR A 300 -16.20 13.14 5.44
CA TYR A 300 -16.41 13.06 6.89
C TYR A 300 -15.09 13.26 7.61
N LEU A 301 -15.08 14.18 8.59
CA LEU A 301 -13.87 14.46 9.37
C LEU A 301 -13.41 13.26 10.18
N VAL A 302 -12.11 12.98 10.15
CA VAL A 302 -11.45 11.98 11.01
C VAL A 302 -10.61 12.68 12.06
N GLY A 303 -10.83 12.33 13.31
CA GLY A 303 -10.12 12.94 14.44
C GLY A 303 -10.48 14.41 14.64
N GLN A 304 -9.47 15.25 14.89
CA GLN A 304 -9.65 16.68 15.20
C GLN A 304 -9.23 17.57 14.03
N PRO A 305 -9.89 18.72 13.81
CA PRO A 305 -9.44 19.72 12.86
C PRO A 305 -7.97 20.10 13.08
N GLY A 306 -7.21 20.25 11.99
CA GLY A 306 -5.79 20.61 12.02
C GLY A 306 -4.83 19.51 12.50
N LYS A 307 -5.33 18.29 12.73
CA LYS A 307 -4.51 17.12 13.11
C LYS A 307 -4.38 16.07 12.01
N GLY A 308 -4.88 16.35 10.82
CA GLY A 308 -4.95 15.37 9.74
C GLY A 308 -3.60 14.81 9.30
N LEU A 309 -2.55 15.61 9.28
CA LEU A 309 -1.22 15.16 8.94
C LEU A 309 -0.67 14.17 9.99
N ALA A 310 -0.89 14.45 11.28
CA ALA A 310 -0.48 13.55 12.36
C ALA A 310 -1.20 12.19 12.27
N CYS A 311 -2.51 12.20 11.97
CA CYS A 311 -3.25 10.97 11.74
C CYS A 311 -2.68 10.18 10.55
N MET A 312 -2.39 10.86 9.43
CA MET A 312 -1.85 10.24 8.22
C MET A 312 -0.47 9.59 8.46
N PHE A 313 0.35 10.16 9.34
CA PHE A 313 1.66 9.59 9.68
C PHE A 313 1.58 8.24 10.39
N HIS A 314 0.44 7.88 10.98
CA HIS A 314 0.25 6.59 11.65
C HIS A 314 0.54 5.40 10.73
N MET A 315 0.12 5.47 9.47
CA MET A 315 0.35 4.41 8.50
C MET A 315 1.68 4.51 7.73
N MET A 316 2.45 5.59 7.92
CA MET A 316 3.61 5.89 7.06
C MET A 316 4.78 4.92 7.24
N ASN A 317 5.02 4.39 8.44
CA ASN A 317 6.13 3.47 8.66
C ASN A 317 5.90 2.14 7.96
N GLU A 318 4.71 1.56 8.10
CA GLU A 318 4.33 0.33 7.40
C GLU A 318 4.32 0.52 5.88
N ALA A 319 3.78 1.65 5.40
CA ALA A 319 3.84 2.01 3.98
C ALA A 319 5.29 2.13 3.45
N ARG A 320 6.21 2.69 4.23
CA ARG A 320 7.63 2.79 3.85
C ARG A 320 8.29 1.41 3.77
N ILE A 321 8.02 0.52 4.74
CA ILE A 321 8.49 -0.88 4.73
C ILE A 321 7.92 -1.60 3.51
N GLY A 322 6.63 -1.48 3.25
CA GLY A 322 5.97 -2.10 2.10
C GLY A 322 6.53 -1.65 0.75
N ILE A 323 6.80 -0.36 0.57
CA ILE A 323 7.43 0.16 -0.67
C ILE A 323 8.88 -0.30 -0.79
N GLY A 324 9.63 -0.33 0.31
CA GLY A 324 10.98 -0.90 0.34
C GLY A 324 10.98 -2.39 -0.04
N MET A 325 10.02 -3.15 0.49
CA MET A 325 9.83 -4.57 0.13
C MET A 325 9.49 -4.74 -1.36
N ALA A 326 8.61 -3.88 -1.90
CA ALA A 326 8.28 -3.90 -3.33
C ALA A 326 9.51 -3.71 -4.23
N ALA A 327 10.33 -2.71 -3.93
CA ALA A 327 11.59 -2.47 -4.66
C ALA A 327 12.58 -3.63 -4.51
N THR A 328 12.70 -4.18 -3.29
CA THR A 328 13.54 -5.35 -2.99
C THR A 328 13.14 -6.55 -3.84
N MET A 329 11.84 -6.83 -3.92
CA MET A 329 11.32 -7.97 -4.67
C MET A 329 11.48 -7.81 -6.18
N LEU A 330 11.41 -6.59 -6.72
CA LEU A 330 11.77 -6.31 -8.11
C LEU A 330 13.25 -6.63 -8.37
N GLY A 331 14.17 -6.19 -7.50
CA GLY A 331 15.59 -6.52 -7.61
C GLY A 331 15.86 -8.04 -7.54
N LEU A 332 15.18 -8.74 -6.63
CA LEU A 332 15.29 -10.19 -6.53
C LEU A 332 14.68 -10.92 -7.74
N ALA A 333 13.57 -10.43 -8.30
CA ALA A 333 13.01 -10.97 -9.53
C ALA A 333 14.02 -10.89 -10.69
N GLY A 334 14.69 -9.74 -10.84
CA GLY A 334 15.78 -9.55 -11.80
C GLY A 334 16.95 -10.51 -11.55
N TYR A 335 17.37 -10.63 -10.28
CA TYR A 335 18.43 -11.58 -9.90
C TYR A 335 18.07 -13.02 -10.26
N TYR A 336 16.86 -13.48 -9.94
CA TYR A 336 16.47 -14.88 -10.25
C TYR A 336 16.41 -15.13 -11.75
N ALA A 337 15.89 -14.20 -12.53
CA ALA A 337 15.88 -14.29 -13.99
C ALA A 337 17.31 -14.30 -14.57
N SER A 338 18.18 -13.42 -14.09
CA SER A 338 19.59 -13.34 -14.50
C SER A 338 20.36 -14.61 -14.15
N LEU A 339 20.12 -15.16 -12.95
CA LEU A 339 20.76 -16.39 -12.48
C LEU A 339 20.35 -17.59 -13.33
N ASP A 340 19.05 -17.73 -13.62
CA ASP A 340 18.54 -18.80 -14.47
C ASP A 340 19.12 -18.71 -15.89
N TYR A 341 19.09 -17.52 -16.49
CA TYR A 341 19.66 -17.29 -17.80
C TYR A 341 21.16 -17.60 -17.81
N ALA A 342 21.92 -17.14 -16.82
CA ALA A 342 23.36 -17.36 -16.74
C ALA A 342 23.75 -18.83 -16.59
N LYS A 343 22.93 -19.64 -15.92
CA LYS A 343 23.10 -21.09 -15.77
C LYS A 343 22.82 -21.88 -17.07
N ASN A 344 22.03 -21.32 -17.95
CA ASN A 344 21.55 -22.05 -19.14
C ASN A 344 22.15 -21.52 -20.46
N ARG A 345 22.72 -20.30 -20.49
CA ARG A 345 23.27 -19.67 -21.67
C ARG A 345 24.77 -20.05 -21.88
N PRO A 346 25.12 -20.88 -22.89
CA PRO A 346 26.51 -21.07 -23.28
C PRO A 346 26.99 -19.89 -24.12
N GLN A 347 28.12 -19.30 -23.77
CA GLN A 347 28.84 -18.30 -24.57
C GLN A 347 30.26 -18.05 -24.08
N GLY A 348 31.18 -17.94 -25.02
CA GLY A 348 32.58 -17.67 -24.73
C GLY A 348 33.30 -18.88 -24.14
N ARG A 349 34.55 -18.67 -23.77
CA ARG A 349 35.45 -19.65 -23.22
C ARG A 349 36.24 -19.04 -22.07
N PRO A 350 36.69 -19.82 -21.07
CA PRO A 350 37.61 -19.33 -20.04
C PRO A 350 38.89 -18.80 -20.65
N VAL A 351 39.46 -17.78 -20.05
CA VAL A 351 40.79 -17.25 -20.41
C VAL A 351 41.84 -18.07 -19.68
N GLY A 352 42.61 -18.87 -20.43
CA GLY A 352 43.78 -19.58 -19.90
C GLY A 352 45.07 -18.77 -20.02
N GLN A 353 46.21 -19.33 -19.64
CA GLN A 353 47.54 -18.66 -19.70
C GLN A 353 47.93 -18.23 -21.13
N GLY A 354 47.46 -18.97 -22.16
CA GLY A 354 47.66 -18.65 -23.58
C GLY A 354 46.50 -17.85 -24.25
N GLY A 355 45.57 -17.34 -23.46
CA GLY A 355 44.36 -16.71 -23.99
C GLY A 355 43.17 -17.69 -24.14
N LYS A 356 42.22 -17.36 -25.03
CA LYS A 356 41.04 -18.19 -25.29
C LYS A 356 41.38 -19.26 -26.32
N ASP A 357 41.20 -20.54 -25.97
CA ASP A 357 41.35 -21.66 -26.90
C ASP A 357 40.02 -21.90 -27.67
N ALA A 358 40.03 -21.59 -28.98
CA ALA A 358 38.87 -21.76 -29.84
C ALA A 358 38.45 -23.22 -30.05
N ALA A 359 39.36 -24.19 -29.80
CA ALA A 359 39.05 -25.62 -29.90
C ALA A 359 38.21 -26.17 -28.74
N GLN A 360 38.19 -25.43 -27.60
CA GLN A 360 37.38 -25.84 -26.45
C GLN A 360 35.90 -25.49 -26.67
N PRO A 361 34.96 -26.24 -26.09
CA PRO A 361 33.54 -25.91 -26.13
C PRO A 361 33.24 -24.59 -25.39
N GLN A 362 32.16 -23.95 -25.76
CA GLN A 362 31.65 -22.80 -25.00
C GLN A 362 31.23 -23.25 -23.59
N VAL A 363 31.45 -22.38 -22.61
CA VAL A 363 30.97 -22.58 -21.25
C VAL A 363 29.72 -21.76 -20.98
N ARG A 364 28.97 -22.11 -19.92
CA ARG A 364 27.85 -21.29 -19.45
C ARG A 364 28.36 -19.96 -18.98
N ILE A 365 27.62 -18.88 -19.24
CA ILE A 365 28.12 -17.54 -18.89
C ILE A 365 28.32 -17.35 -17.37
N ILE A 366 27.62 -18.10 -16.52
CA ILE A 366 27.84 -18.09 -15.07
C ILE A 366 29.28 -18.48 -14.68
N GLU A 367 30.03 -19.14 -15.56
CA GLU A 367 31.41 -19.53 -15.30
C GLU A 367 32.39 -18.36 -15.47
N HIS A 368 31.99 -17.30 -16.15
CA HIS A 368 32.82 -16.10 -16.32
C HIS A 368 32.84 -15.26 -15.03
N ALA A 369 34.04 -14.80 -14.67
CA ALA A 369 34.26 -14.07 -13.42
C ALA A 369 33.44 -12.78 -13.31
N ASP A 370 33.28 -12.01 -14.39
CA ASP A 370 32.51 -10.78 -14.37
C ASP A 370 31.00 -11.00 -14.27
N VAL A 371 30.49 -12.07 -14.89
CA VAL A 371 29.09 -12.49 -14.71
C VAL A 371 28.82 -12.89 -13.25
N LYS A 372 29.75 -13.64 -12.62
CA LYS A 372 29.68 -13.97 -11.19
C LYS A 372 29.65 -12.71 -10.33
N ARG A 373 30.50 -11.72 -10.64
CA ARG A 373 30.53 -10.45 -9.91
C ARG A 373 29.20 -9.73 -9.99
N MET A 374 28.59 -9.61 -11.19
CA MET A 374 27.28 -8.99 -11.38
C MET A 374 26.18 -9.73 -10.60
N LEU A 375 26.12 -11.06 -10.69
CA LEU A 375 25.17 -11.88 -9.94
C LEU A 375 25.33 -11.74 -8.42
N LEU A 376 26.57 -11.65 -7.93
CA LEU A 376 26.84 -11.44 -6.51
C LEU A 376 26.39 -10.04 -6.05
N ALA A 377 26.56 -9.02 -6.88
CA ALA A 377 26.06 -7.66 -6.58
C ALA A 377 24.54 -7.66 -6.48
N GLN A 378 23.84 -8.21 -7.49
CA GLN A 378 22.38 -8.36 -7.47
C GLN A 378 21.89 -9.10 -6.21
N LYS A 379 22.50 -10.23 -5.90
CA LYS A 379 22.17 -11.05 -4.72
C LYS A 379 22.37 -10.25 -3.42
N SER A 380 23.51 -9.59 -3.29
CA SER A 380 23.85 -8.83 -2.08
C SER A 380 22.89 -7.67 -1.84
N TYR A 381 22.53 -6.93 -2.90
CA TYR A 381 21.57 -5.83 -2.79
C TYR A 381 20.17 -6.37 -2.45
N GLY A 382 19.68 -7.37 -3.17
CA GLY A 382 18.34 -7.91 -2.95
C GLY A 382 18.17 -8.59 -1.58
N GLU A 383 19.07 -9.50 -1.21
CA GLU A 383 18.97 -10.21 0.09
C GLU A 383 19.27 -9.28 1.27
N GLY A 384 20.21 -8.33 1.13
CA GLY A 384 20.47 -7.31 2.15
C GLY A 384 19.29 -6.39 2.37
N ALA A 385 18.63 -5.95 1.28
CA ALA A 385 17.42 -5.15 1.34
C ALA A 385 16.25 -5.93 1.99
N LEU A 386 16.09 -7.21 1.65
CA LEU A 386 15.08 -8.09 2.26
C LEU A 386 15.30 -8.22 3.77
N ALA A 387 16.54 -8.44 4.19
CA ALA A 387 16.89 -8.50 5.60
C ALA A 387 16.55 -7.18 6.32
N LEU A 388 16.91 -6.03 5.74
CA LEU A 388 16.58 -4.71 6.32
C LEU A 388 15.07 -4.51 6.47
N ASN A 389 14.27 -4.84 5.45
CA ASN A 389 12.82 -4.68 5.51
C ASN A 389 12.18 -5.62 6.55
N LEU A 390 12.60 -6.89 6.61
CA LEU A 390 12.09 -7.83 7.62
C LEU A 390 12.55 -7.46 9.03
N PHE A 391 13.74 -6.90 9.20
CA PHE A 391 14.18 -6.35 10.47
C PHE A 391 13.29 -5.18 10.92
N CYS A 392 12.94 -4.27 10.01
CA CYS A 392 12.00 -3.20 10.33
C CYS A 392 10.60 -3.75 10.67
N ALA A 393 10.14 -4.79 9.97
CA ALA A 393 8.89 -5.46 10.31
C ALA A 393 8.93 -6.10 11.70
N ARG A 394 10.06 -6.69 12.08
CA ARG A 394 10.28 -7.24 13.44
C ARG A 394 10.25 -6.14 14.52
N LEU A 395 10.76 -4.95 14.22
CA LEU A 395 10.66 -3.80 15.10
C LEU A 395 9.21 -3.30 15.27
N VAL A 396 8.36 -3.42 14.24
CA VAL A 396 6.92 -3.11 14.38
C VAL A 396 6.27 -4.05 15.40
N ASP A 397 6.52 -5.36 15.31
CA ASP A 397 6.02 -6.31 16.32
C ASP A 397 6.58 -5.99 17.72
N GLU A 398 7.86 -5.61 17.84
CA GLU A 398 8.49 -5.22 19.09
C GLU A 398 7.84 -3.97 19.70
N GLN A 399 7.61 -2.95 18.87
CA GLN A 399 6.96 -1.70 19.28
C GLN A 399 5.56 -1.95 19.88
N HIS A 400 4.80 -2.89 19.31
CA HIS A 400 3.41 -3.13 19.71
C HIS A 400 3.25 -4.17 20.82
N THR A 401 4.19 -5.10 20.95
CA THR A 401 4.03 -6.26 21.86
C THR A 401 5.23 -6.52 22.77
N GLY A 402 6.28 -5.72 22.68
CA GLY A 402 7.48 -5.84 23.51
C GLY A 402 7.30 -5.25 24.90
N ALA A 403 8.27 -5.51 25.78
CA ALA A 403 8.37 -4.82 27.07
C ALA A 403 8.53 -3.30 26.85
N PRO A 404 8.10 -2.44 27.79
CA PRO A 404 8.07 -0.97 27.58
C PRO A 404 9.38 -0.38 27.05
N GLU A 405 10.52 -0.75 27.64
CA GLU A 405 11.83 -0.24 27.22
C GLU A 405 12.21 -0.70 25.80
N ALA A 406 11.93 -1.96 25.45
CA ALA A 406 12.18 -2.52 24.13
C ALA A 406 11.24 -1.92 23.07
N ALA A 407 9.98 -1.67 23.45
CA ALA A 407 9.00 -1.02 22.58
C ALA A 407 9.40 0.43 22.25
N ASP A 408 9.88 1.19 23.24
CA ASP A 408 10.38 2.55 23.04
C ASP A 408 11.64 2.59 22.17
N GLU A 409 12.59 1.68 22.38
CA GLU A 409 13.77 1.55 21.52
C GLU A 409 13.37 1.19 20.09
N ALA A 410 12.47 0.22 19.90
CA ALA A 410 11.98 -0.17 18.60
C ALA A 410 11.31 1.00 17.86
N ARG A 411 10.52 1.81 18.55
CA ARG A 411 9.91 3.02 17.98
C ARG A 411 10.96 4.01 17.48
N LEU A 412 11.98 4.30 18.27
CA LEU A 412 13.08 5.20 17.85
C LEU A 412 13.87 4.63 16.68
N LEU A 413 14.15 3.33 16.67
CA LEU A 413 14.83 2.67 15.56
C LEU A 413 14.00 2.73 14.28
N LEU A 414 12.69 2.57 14.36
CA LEU A 414 11.79 2.68 13.18
C LEU A 414 11.79 4.09 12.61
N GLU A 415 11.79 5.14 13.42
CA GLU A 415 11.86 6.52 12.95
C GLU A 415 13.10 6.78 12.08
N VAL A 416 14.25 6.19 12.46
CA VAL A 416 15.52 6.32 11.73
C VAL A 416 15.61 5.36 10.53
N ARG A 417 15.13 4.12 10.68
CA ARG A 417 15.39 3.05 9.69
C ARG A 417 14.37 2.98 8.58
N THR A 418 13.10 3.34 8.82
CA THR A 418 12.07 3.24 7.78
C THR A 418 12.31 4.12 6.56
N PRO A 419 12.85 5.36 6.67
CA PRO A 419 13.27 6.10 5.49
C PRO A 419 14.37 5.39 4.69
N ILE A 420 15.32 4.74 5.37
CA ILE A 420 16.41 3.98 4.74
C ILE A 420 15.85 2.71 4.09
N ALA A 421 15.00 1.97 4.82
CA ALA A 421 14.35 0.75 4.32
C ALA A 421 13.49 1.00 3.07
N LYS A 422 12.99 2.21 2.88
CA LYS A 422 12.32 2.62 1.64
C LYS A 422 13.30 3.05 0.54
N SER A 423 14.19 4.00 0.85
CA SER A 423 15.00 4.68 -0.18
C SER A 423 16.14 3.81 -0.70
N TRP A 424 16.84 3.11 0.17
CA TRP A 424 17.99 2.29 -0.22
C TRP A 424 17.61 1.16 -1.19
N PRO A 425 16.58 0.32 -0.91
CA PRO A 425 16.14 -0.68 -1.89
C PRO A 425 15.64 -0.07 -3.20
N SER A 426 14.95 1.07 -3.15
CA SER A 426 14.45 1.73 -4.35
C SER A 426 15.56 2.15 -5.31
N GLU A 427 16.73 2.47 -4.80
CA GLU A 427 17.88 2.88 -5.58
C GLU A 427 18.76 1.69 -6.00
N PHE A 428 19.22 0.90 -5.04
CA PHE A 428 20.19 -0.17 -5.30
C PHE A 428 19.56 -1.42 -5.93
N CYS A 429 18.29 -1.72 -5.68
CA CYS A 429 17.62 -2.80 -6.39
C CYS A 429 17.26 -2.41 -7.83
N LEU A 430 17.12 -1.11 -8.14
CA LEU A 430 17.03 -0.65 -9.53
C LEU A 430 18.39 -0.81 -10.24
N GLU A 431 19.49 -0.44 -9.57
CA GLU A 431 20.85 -0.66 -10.11
C GLU A 431 21.15 -2.15 -10.35
N ALA A 432 20.57 -3.03 -9.54
CA ALA A 432 20.72 -4.47 -9.67
C ALA A 432 20.04 -5.03 -10.92
N ASN A 433 19.01 -4.40 -11.46
CA ASN A 433 18.27 -4.84 -12.64
C ASN A 433 18.85 -4.28 -13.94
#